data_752157d79b3c6f528d2908160cd37dea
#
_entry.id   752157d79b3c6f528d2908160cd37dea
#
_cell.length_a   1.000
_cell.length_b   1.000
_cell.length_c   1.000
_cell.angle_alpha   90.00
_cell.angle_beta   90.00
_cell.angle_gamma   90.00
#
_symmetry.space_group_name_H-M   'P 1'
#
loop_
_entity.id
_entity.type
_entity.pdbx_description
1 polymer ?
#
loop_
_entity_poly.entity_id
_entity_poly.type
_entity_poly.pdbx_seq_one_letter_code
_entity_poly.pdbx_strand_id
1 'polypeptide(L)'
;MSEAAELSTDLIDIAVLDDDADFLSYIEDLLRDEGGYAVRTFSHSQQLFASAELRVPDIVLLDMKMGDESGDRVLEQLLGKWPDLCIIVVTGYPSLESMRATFKLRVFDYLPKPFSLVQLRQILQNAVVQFGLGRTLQDRLREKLGHRIKLLRVERDWSLRDLASATKLSVSQISSIERGANLPSIESFLAICRAFEKKPSEVLLSIGF
;
A
#
# COMPACT_ATOMS: atom_id res chain seq x y z
N MET A 1 -24.04 14.00 21.75
CA MET A 1 -24.41 13.26 20.53
C MET A 1 -23.10 13.01 19.81
N SER A 2 -22.55 11.87 20.07
CA SER A 2 -21.27 11.44 19.50
C SER A 2 -21.60 10.59 18.29
N GLU A 3 -21.37 11.12 17.12
CA GLU A 3 -21.39 10.36 15.89
C GLU A 3 -20.15 9.48 15.89
N ALA A 4 -20.38 8.19 16.01
CA ALA A 4 -19.37 7.18 15.95
C ALA A 4 -18.59 7.37 14.65
N ALA A 5 -17.25 7.49 14.76
CA ALA A 5 -16.36 7.33 13.65
C ALA A 5 -16.62 5.93 13.07
N GLU A 6 -17.43 5.86 12.02
CA GLU A 6 -17.58 4.66 11.21
C GLU A 6 -16.18 4.21 10.82
N LEU A 7 -15.93 2.95 11.10
CA LEU A 7 -14.77 2.20 10.61
C LEU A 7 -14.77 2.32 9.08
N SER A 8 -14.10 3.36 8.58
CA SER A 8 -13.80 3.48 7.17
C SER A 8 -12.97 2.25 6.82
N THR A 9 -13.57 1.31 6.12
CA THR A 9 -12.81 0.41 5.27
C THR A 9 -12.02 1.32 4.35
N ASP A 10 -10.72 1.47 4.61
CA ASP A 10 -9.88 2.38 3.82
C ASP A 10 -9.92 1.90 2.38
N LEU A 11 -10.73 2.59 1.57
CA LEU A 11 -10.78 2.38 0.13
C LEU A 11 -9.37 2.60 -0.42
N ILE A 12 -8.95 1.76 -1.33
CA ILE A 12 -7.68 1.92 -2.04
C ILE A 12 -7.77 3.18 -2.88
N ASP A 13 -6.90 4.14 -2.62
CA ASP A 13 -6.89 5.45 -3.28
C ASP A 13 -6.14 5.35 -4.61
N ILE A 14 -6.88 5.41 -5.72
CA ILE A 14 -6.34 5.35 -7.07
C ILE A 14 -6.39 6.73 -7.70
N ALA A 15 -5.24 7.26 -8.11
CA ALA A 15 -5.14 8.43 -8.94
C ALA A 15 -4.96 8.01 -10.40
N VAL A 16 -5.76 8.57 -11.30
CA VAL A 16 -5.67 8.33 -12.74
C VAL A 16 -5.24 9.61 -13.43
N LEU A 17 -4.16 9.56 -14.19
CA LEU A 17 -3.68 10.68 -15.00
C LEU A 17 -3.72 10.32 -16.48
N ASP A 18 -4.54 11.04 -17.23
CA ASP A 18 -4.78 10.84 -18.66
C ASP A 18 -5.38 12.12 -19.26
N ASP A 19 -5.04 12.52 -20.49
CA ASP A 19 -5.61 13.69 -21.13
C ASP A 19 -6.95 13.41 -21.83
N ASP A 20 -7.33 12.15 -21.97
CA ASP A 20 -8.61 11.71 -22.55
C ASP A 20 -9.72 11.73 -21.48
N ALA A 21 -10.59 12.75 -21.57
CA ALA A 21 -11.70 12.91 -20.62
C ALA A 21 -12.71 11.77 -20.67
N ASP A 22 -12.93 11.15 -21.83
CA ASP A 22 -13.85 10.01 -22.00
C ASP A 22 -13.26 8.79 -21.31
N PHE A 23 -11.95 8.58 -21.42
CA PHE A 23 -11.25 7.52 -20.69
C PHE A 23 -11.28 7.75 -19.18
N LEU A 24 -11.06 8.98 -18.70
CA LEU A 24 -11.14 9.31 -17.27
C LEU A 24 -12.52 9.01 -16.69
N SER A 25 -13.59 9.40 -17.40
CA SER A 25 -14.96 9.09 -16.98
C SER A 25 -15.22 7.59 -16.96
N TYR A 26 -14.82 6.89 -18.01
CA TYR A 26 -14.98 5.44 -18.12
C TYR A 26 -14.27 4.69 -17.00
N ILE A 27 -13.02 5.01 -16.70
CA ILE A 27 -12.24 4.30 -15.69
C ILE A 27 -12.75 4.59 -14.27
N GLU A 28 -13.22 5.83 -14.03
CA GLU A 28 -13.83 6.22 -12.76
C GLU A 28 -15.10 5.41 -12.48
N ASP A 29 -16.02 5.33 -13.45
CA ASP A 29 -17.24 4.56 -13.33
C ASP A 29 -16.95 3.07 -13.16
N LEU A 30 -16.02 2.54 -13.94
CA LEU A 30 -15.60 1.14 -13.89
C LEU A 30 -15.09 0.73 -12.51
N LEU A 31 -14.18 1.53 -11.93
CA LEU A 31 -13.58 1.26 -10.63
C LEU A 31 -14.56 1.51 -9.47
N ARG A 32 -15.50 2.45 -9.64
CA ARG A 32 -16.57 2.70 -8.67
C ARG A 32 -17.53 1.49 -8.60
N ASP A 33 -17.90 0.93 -9.74
CA ASP A 33 -18.80 -0.23 -9.83
C ASP A 33 -18.16 -1.49 -9.24
N GLU A 34 -16.82 -1.65 -9.37
CA GLU A 34 -16.08 -2.74 -8.73
C GLU A 34 -16.10 -2.66 -7.19
N GLY A 35 -16.22 -1.46 -6.63
CA GLY A 35 -16.15 -1.22 -5.20
C GLY A 35 -14.74 -1.42 -4.62
N GLY A 36 -14.53 -0.90 -3.40
CA GLY A 36 -13.24 -1.00 -2.70
C GLY A 36 -12.19 0.03 -3.13
N TYR A 37 -12.51 0.92 -4.08
CA TYR A 37 -11.60 1.96 -4.58
C TYR A 37 -12.18 3.36 -4.39
N ALA A 38 -11.30 4.31 -4.02
CA ALA A 38 -11.54 5.74 -4.11
C ALA A 38 -10.75 6.26 -5.30
N VAL A 39 -11.44 6.79 -6.31
CA VAL A 39 -10.81 7.20 -7.58
C VAL A 39 -10.74 8.71 -7.67
N ARG A 40 -9.58 9.22 -8.04
CA ARG A 40 -9.34 10.63 -8.36
C ARG A 40 -8.78 10.72 -9.76
N THR A 41 -9.40 11.49 -10.62
CA THR A 41 -9.01 11.64 -12.03
C THR A 41 -8.39 13.01 -12.29
N PHE A 42 -7.37 13.04 -13.13
CA PHE A 42 -6.60 14.24 -13.46
C PHE A 42 -6.29 14.27 -14.96
N SER A 43 -6.50 15.41 -15.58
CA SER A 43 -6.13 15.64 -16.99
C SER A 43 -4.75 16.29 -17.17
N HIS A 44 -4.14 16.76 -16.06
CA HIS A 44 -2.84 17.41 -16.07
C HIS A 44 -2.00 16.99 -14.87
N SER A 45 -0.70 16.77 -15.08
CA SER A 45 0.22 16.32 -14.04
C SER A 45 0.27 17.26 -12.84
N GLN A 46 0.20 18.57 -13.04
CA GLN A 46 0.21 19.57 -11.95
C GLN A 46 -0.92 19.34 -10.95
N GLN A 47 -2.11 18.95 -11.42
CA GLN A 47 -3.25 18.68 -10.55
C GLN A 47 -3.02 17.41 -9.72
N LEU A 48 -2.46 16.36 -10.33
CA LEU A 48 -2.06 15.14 -9.66
C LEU A 48 -1.03 15.43 -8.57
N PHE A 49 0.03 16.18 -8.88
CA PHE A 49 1.07 16.53 -7.90
C PHE A 49 0.50 17.34 -6.72
N ALA A 50 -0.30 18.38 -6.98
CA ALA A 50 -0.93 19.16 -5.94
C ALA A 50 -1.84 18.32 -5.03
N SER A 51 -2.59 17.38 -5.62
CA SER A 51 -3.43 16.46 -4.87
C SER A 51 -2.60 15.44 -4.06
N ALA A 52 -1.51 14.92 -4.64
CA ALA A 52 -0.63 13.96 -3.98
C ALA A 52 0.19 14.58 -2.84
N GLU A 53 0.46 15.89 -2.86
CA GLU A 53 1.07 16.61 -1.73
C GLU A 53 0.16 16.65 -0.50
N LEU A 54 -1.15 16.70 -0.71
CA LEU A 54 -2.13 16.65 0.38
C LEU A 54 -2.33 15.21 0.87
N ARG A 55 -2.44 14.27 -0.07
CA ARG A 55 -2.61 12.84 0.21
C ARG A 55 -2.01 12.03 -0.93
N VAL A 56 -0.94 11.31 -0.65
CA VAL A 56 -0.30 10.41 -1.61
C VAL A 56 -1.27 9.26 -1.94
N PRO A 57 -1.56 9.01 -3.23
CA PRO A 57 -2.40 7.86 -3.61
C PRO A 57 -1.70 6.53 -3.34
N ASP A 58 -2.49 5.47 -3.18
CA ASP A 58 -1.96 4.12 -3.07
C ASP A 58 -1.46 3.59 -4.42
N ILE A 59 -2.19 3.92 -5.50
CA ILE A 59 -1.87 3.52 -6.89
C ILE A 59 -2.01 4.73 -7.80
N VAL A 60 -1.10 4.87 -8.76
CA VAL A 60 -1.27 5.79 -9.89
C VAL A 60 -1.42 4.97 -11.18
N LEU A 61 -2.52 5.20 -11.91
CA LEU A 61 -2.67 4.79 -13.31
C LEU A 61 -2.21 5.95 -14.17
N LEU A 62 -1.13 5.77 -14.92
CA LEU A 62 -0.46 6.83 -15.67
C LEU A 62 -0.49 6.56 -17.15
N ASP A 63 -1.09 7.46 -17.95
CA ASP A 63 -0.84 7.44 -19.40
C ASP A 63 0.54 8.04 -19.73
N MET A 64 1.21 7.43 -20.69
CA MET A 64 2.53 7.86 -21.17
C MET A 64 2.45 8.95 -22.22
N LYS A 65 1.27 9.15 -22.83
CA LYS A 65 1.10 10.08 -23.96
C LYS A 65 -0.07 11.02 -23.68
N MET A 66 0.25 12.19 -23.19
CA MET A 66 -0.72 13.20 -22.75
C MET A 66 -0.42 14.54 -23.43
N GLY A 67 -0.89 14.72 -24.66
CA GLY A 67 -0.69 15.96 -25.43
C GLY A 67 0.77 16.42 -25.45
N ASP A 68 1.03 17.57 -24.84
CA ASP A 68 2.38 18.17 -24.76
C ASP A 68 3.19 17.67 -23.53
N GLU A 69 2.58 16.94 -22.59
CA GLU A 69 3.26 16.37 -21.44
C GLU A 69 3.83 14.98 -21.75
N SER A 70 5.09 14.76 -21.36
CA SER A 70 5.72 13.44 -21.45
C SER A 70 5.46 12.64 -20.19
N GLY A 71 4.78 11.49 -20.32
CA GLY A 71 4.55 10.55 -19.21
C GLY A 71 5.84 10.06 -18.56
N ASP A 72 6.94 9.95 -19.33
CA ASP A 72 8.26 9.58 -18.79
C ASP A 72 8.74 10.59 -17.73
N ARG A 73 8.59 11.90 -18.00
CA ARG A 73 8.98 12.96 -17.05
C ARG A 73 8.09 12.93 -15.81
N VAL A 74 6.80 12.73 -16.00
CA VAL A 74 5.85 12.61 -14.87
C VAL A 74 6.22 11.42 -14.01
N LEU A 75 6.51 10.27 -14.61
CA LEU A 75 6.93 9.05 -13.94
C LEU A 75 8.21 9.27 -13.11
N GLU A 76 9.25 9.87 -13.71
CA GLU A 76 10.50 10.18 -13.02
C GLU A 76 10.27 11.12 -11.82
N GLN A 77 9.44 12.13 -11.97
CA GLN A 77 9.11 13.07 -10.89
C GLN A 77 8.32 12.40 -9.76
N LEU A 78 7.34 11.54 -10.10
CA LEU A 78 6.56 10.78 -9.12
C LEU A 78 7.46 9.87 -8.29
N LEU A 79 8.29 9.06 -8.95
CA LEU A 79 9.22 8.14 -8.27
C LEU A 79 10.36 8.86 -7.54
N GLY A 80 10.79 10.02 -8.05
CA GLY A 80 11.77 10.86 -7.36
C GLY A 80 11.24 11.43 -6.04
N LYS A 81 9.94 11.72 -5.97
CA LYS A 81 9.28 12.29 -4.79
C LYS A 81 8.71 11.21 -3.87
N TRP A 82 8.16 10.15 -4.42
CA TRP A 82 7.57 9.01 -3.71
C TRP A 82 8.11 7.68 -4.26
N PRO A 83 9.29 7.24 -3.81
CA PRO A 83 9.99 6.07 -4.37
C PRO A 83 9.25 4.74 -4.25
N ASP A 84 8.36 4.64 -3.25
CA ASP A 84 7.57 3.43 -2.98
C ASP A 84 6.15 3.49 -3.56
N LEU A 85 5.85 4.50 -4.39
CA LEU A 85 4.54 4.66 -5.01
C LEU A 85 4.28 3.55 -6.03
N CYS A 86 3.14 2.89 -5.93
CA CYS A 86 2.71 1.91 -6.91
C CYS A 86 2.24 2.62 -8.19
N ILE A 87 2.98 2.50 -9.28
CA ILE A 87 2.64 3.10 -10.56
C ILE A 87 2.38 2.00 -11.59
N ILE A 88 1.20 2.05 -12.22
CA ILE A 88 0.79 1.19 -13.34
C ILE A 88 0.69 2.10 -14.56
N VAL A 89 1.48 1.79 -15.58
CA VAL A 89 1.42 2.51 -16.86
C VAL A 89 0.25 1.99 -17.69
N VAL A 90 -0.62 2.89 -18.15
CA VAL A 90 -1.77 2.57 -18.98
C VAL A 90 -1.66 3.38 -20.26
N THR A 91 -1.43 2.74 -21.44
CA THR A 91 -1.17 3.50 -22.66
C THR A 91 -1.75 2.85 -23.92
N GLY A 92 -2.21 3.72 -24.84
CA GLY A 92 -2.67 3.31 -26.16
C GLY A 92 -1.54 3.08 -27.18
N TYR A 93 -0.30 3.40 -26.82
CA TYR A 93 0.85 3.31 -27.71
C TYR A 93 1.96 2.43 -27.12
N PRO A 94 1.71 1.12 -26.95
CA PRO A 94 2.70 0.22 -26.39
C PRO A 94 3.88 0.07 -27.36
N SER A 95 5.10 0.33 -26.89
CA SER A 95 6.32 0.02 -27.60
C SER A 95 7.28 -0.79 -26.72
N LEU A 96 8.08 -1.66 -27.33
CA LEU A 96 9.08 -2.43 -26.58
C LEU A 96 10.12 -1.51 -25.93
N GLU A 97 10.36 -0.35 -26.52
CA GLU A 97 11.31 0.64 -26.02
C GLU A 97 10.74 1.37 -24.81
N SER A 98 9.49 1.84 -24.86
CA SER A 98 8.81 2.46 -23.71
C SER A 98 8.65 1.47 -22.57
N MET A 99 8.25 0.23 -22.83
CA MET A 99 8.17 -0.81 -21.81
C MET A 99 9.51 -1.05 -21.12
N ARG A 100 10.61 -1.18 -21.87
CA ARG A 100 11.94 -1.37 -21.28
C ARG A 100 12.42 -0.17 -20.48
N ALA A 101 12.09 1.04 -20.89
CA ALA A 101 12.42 2.26 -20.17
C ALA A 101 11.67 2.35 -18.84
N THR A 102 10.37 2.11 -18.87
CA THR A 102 9.51 2.15 -17.66
C THR A 102 9.86 1.05 -16.66
N PHE A 103 10.19 -0.17 -17.10
CA PHE A 103 10.65 -1.23 -16.18
C PHE A 103 11.97 -0.89 -15.47
N LYS A 104 12.89 -0.14 -16.12
CA LYS A 104 14.10 0.35 -15.45
C LYS A 104 13.78 1.35 -14.33
N LEU A 105 12.67 2.07 -14.43
CA LEU A 105 12.18 3.04 -13.44
C LEU A 105 11.34 2.40 -12.32
N ARG A 106 11.25 1.04 -12.28
CA ARG A 106 10.52 0.30 -11.24
C ARG A 106 9.02 0.56 -11.21
N VAL A 107 8.38 0.80 -12.37
CA VAL A 107 6.92 0.73 -12.44
C VAL A 107 6.44 -0.66 -12.04
N PHE A 108 5.28 -0.72 -11.42
CA PHE A 108 4.73 -2.00 -10.97
C PHE A 108 4.30 -2.88 -12.14
N ASP A 109 3.54 -2.31 -13.08
CA ASP A 109 3.03 -3.05 -14.24
C ASP A 109 2.70 -2.11 -15.41
N TYR A 110 2.36 -2.71 -16.55
CA TYR A 110 2.10 -2.03 -17.81
C TYR A 110 0.85 -2.61 -18.47
N LEU A 111 -0.19 -1.77 -18.65
CA LEU A 111 -1.48 -2.15 -19.19
C LEU A 111 -1.74 -1.45 -20.54
N PRO A 112 -1.63 -2.14 -21.68
CA PRO A 112 -1.91 -1.54 -22.98
C PRO A 112 -3.43 -1.31 -23.18
N LYS A 113 -3.81 -0.14 -23.71
CA LYS A 113 -5.17 0.15 -24.18
C LYS A 113 -5.36 -0.43 -25.59
N PRO A 114 -6.52 -1.00 -25.92
CA PRO A 114 -7.65 -1.29 -25.03
C PRO A 114 -7.41 -2.52 -24.17
N PHE A 115 -7.91 -2.50 -22.95
CA PHE A 115 -7.83 -3.60 -22.00
C PHE A 115 -9.22 -4.04 -21.52
N SER A 116 -9.30 -5.26 -21.04
CA SER A 116 -10.51 -5.78 -20.41
C SER A 116 -10.55 -5.47 -18.91
N LEU A 117 -11.77 -5.43 -18.34
CA LEU A 117 -11.95 -5.33 -16.88
C LEU A 117 -11.19 -6.43 -16.12
N VAL A 118 -11.12 -7.64 -16.68
CA VAL A 118 -10.41 -8.77 -16.08
C VAL A 118 -8.91 -8.49 -15.95
N GLN A 119 -8.30 -7.89 -16.98
CA GLN A 119 -6.88 -7.52 -16.95
C GLN A 119 -6.60 -6.43 -15.92
N LEU A 120 -7.42 -5.36 -15.91
CA LEU A 120 -7.28 -4.29 -14.93
C LEU A 120 -7.43 -4.83 -13.50
N ARG A 121 -8.48 -5.62 -13.24
CA ARG A 121 -8.72 -6.24 -11.93
C ARG A 121 -7.53 -7.09 -11.47
N GLN A 122 -6.97 -7.92 -12.37
CA GLN A 122 -5.84 -8.78 -12.03
C GLN A 122 -4.60 -7.96 -11.64
N ILE A 123 -4.31 -6.89 -12.37
CA ILE A 123 -3.17 -6.01 -12.08
C ILE A 123 -3.39 -5.29 -10.75
N LEU A 124 -4.58 -4.72 -10.51
CA LEU A 124 -4.90 -4.07 -9.24
C LEU A 124 -4.81 -5.04 -8.06
N GLN A 125 -5.32 -6.26 -8.18
CA GLN A 125 -5.20 -7.28 -7.15
C GLN A 125 -3.74 -7.64 -6.85
N ASN A 126 -2.91 -7.77 -7.88
CA ASN A 126 -1.47 -8.02 -7.71
C ASN A 126 -0.79 -6.85 -6.98
N ALA A 127 -1.13 -5.59 -7.33
CA ALA A 127 -0.64 -4.39 -6.65
C ALA A 127 -1.06 -4.38 -5.17
N VAL A 128 -2.33 -4.65 -4.89
CA VAL A 128 -2.87 -4.75 -3.51
C VAL A 128 -2.08 -5.74 -2.67
N VAL A 129 -1.81 -6.93 -3.22
CA VAL A 129 -1.05 -7.97 -2.51
C VAL A 129 0.40 -7.56 -2.30
N GLN A 130 1.07 -7.07 -3.36
CA GLN A 130 2.50 -6.76 -3.31
C GLN A 130 2.82 -5.55 -2.44
N PHE A 131 2.00 -4.49 -2.50
CA PHE A 131 2.18 -3.27 -1.69
C PHE A 131 1.41 -3.30 -0.38
N GLY A 132 0.58 -4.32 -0.14
CA GLY A 132 -0.25 -4.43 1.07
C GLY A 132 -1.29 -3.30 1.18
N LEU A 133 -1.85 -2.87 0.04
CA LEU A 133 -2.80 -1.76 -0.04
C LEU A 133 -4.18 -2.13 0.53
N GLY A 134 -5.00 -1.12 0.84
CA GLY A 134 -6.35 -1.33 1.39
C GLY A 134 -6.35 -1.94 2.79
N ARG A 135 -5.19 -2.02 3.43
CA ARG A 135 -5.08 -2.44 4.83
C ARG A 135 -5.12 -1.20 5.71
N THR A 136 -5.96 -1.25 6.73
CA THR A 136 -6.00 -0.18 7.72
C THR A 136 -4.62 0.01 8.35
N LEU A 137 -4.34 1.20 8.87
CA LEU A 137 -3.13 1.46 9.67
C LEU A 137 -2.98 0.39 10.78
N GLN A 138 -4.11 -0.03 11.34
CA GLN A 138 -4.19 -1.07 12.36
C GLN A 138 -3.77 -2.45 11.82
N ASP A 139 -4.18 -2.81 10.60
CA ASP A 139 -3.79 -4.07 9.96
C ASP A 139 -2.30 -4.10 9.66
N ARG A 140 -1.76 -3.00 9.12
CA ARG A 140 -0.31 -2.85 8.87
C ARG A 140 0.49 -2.91 10.16
N LEU A 141 0.03 -2.23 11.21
CA LEU A 141 0.67 -2.29 12.53
C LEU A 141 0.64 -3.72 13.08
N ARG A 142 -0.51 -4.38 13.02
CA ARG A 142 -0.70 -5.75 13.52
C ARG A 142 0.26 -6.75 12.88
N GLU A 143 0.36 -6.72 11.57
CA GLU A 143 1.22 -7.60 10.78
C GLU A 143 2.72 -7.34 11.04
N LYS A 144 3.14 -6.08 10.92
CA LYS A 144 4.55 -5.70 11.14
C LYS A 144 5.00 -5.95 12.57
N LEU A 145 4.14 -5.63 13.54
CA LEU A 145 4.44 -5.85 14.97
C LEU A 145 4.53 -7.33 15.29
N GLY A 146 3.60 -8.13 14.79
CA GLY A 146 3.63 -9.59 14.97
C GLY A 146 4.90 -10.21 14.39
N HIS A 147 5.25 -9.82 13.18
CA HIS A 147 6.50 -10.28 12.53
C HIS A 147 7.74 -9.86 13.33
N ARG A 148 7.82 -8.61 13.80
CA ARG A 148 8.95 -8.11 14.58
C ARG A 148 9.10 -8.85 15.90
N ILE A 149 8.00 -9.11 16.61
CA ILE A 149 8.00 -9.89 17.86
C ILE A 149 8.53 -11.31 17.61
N LYS A 150 8.08 -11.95 16.52
CA LYS A 150 8.58 -13.27 16.11
C LYS A 150 10.10 -13.26 15.85
N LEU A 151 10.61 -12.25 15.14
CA LEU A 151 12.05 -12.10 14.89
C LEU A 151 12.82 -11.96 16.21
N LEU A 152 12.39 -11.07 17.11
CA LEU A 152 13.04 -10.88 18.42
C LEU A 152 13.08 -12.16 19.25
N ARG A 153 12.02 -12.98 19.16
CA ARG A 153 11.97 -14.28 19.82
C ARG A 153 12.98 -15.26 19.24
N VAL A 154 13.02 -15.34 17.91
CA VAL A 154 13.95 -16.24 17.20
C VAL A 154 15.41 -15.81 17.39
N GLU A 155 15.69 -14.50 17.40
CA GLU A 155 17.03 -13.93 17.70
C GLU A 155 17.56 -14.36 19.09
N ARG A 156 16.67 -14.71 20.04
CA ARG A 156 17.03 -15.22 21.37
C ARG A 156 16.97 -16.74 21.49
N ASP A 157 16.73 -17.46 20.41
CA ASP A 157 16.51 -18.92 20.38
C ASP A 157 15.34 -19.37 21.30
N TRP A 158 14.36 -18.49 21.52
CA TRP A 158 13.20 -18.79 22.37
C TRP A 158 12.10 -19.53 21.59
N SER A 159 11.50 -20.53 22.24
CA SER A 159 10.23 -21.11 21.81
C SER A 159 9.05 -20.17 22.13
N LEU A 160 7.87 -20.46 21.56
CA LEU A 160 6.63 -19.76 21.97
C LEU A 160 6.32 -19.92 23.46
N ARG A 161 6.72 -21.06 24.06
CA ARG A 161 6.53 -21.32 25.49
C ARG A 161 7.45 -20.47 26.36
N ASP A 162 8.68 -20.24 25.92
CA ASP A 162 9.64 -19.38 26.64
C ASP A 162 9.15 -17.94 26.69
N LEU A 163 8.69 -17.39 25.56
CA LEU A 163 8.14 -16.05 25.51
C LEU A 163 6.83 -15.94 26.34
N ALA A 164 5.97 -16.97 26.28
CA ALA A 164 4.76 -17.02 27.07
C ALA A 164 5.06 -16.99 28.60
N SER A 165 6.06 -17.75 29.02
CA SER A 165 6.52 -17.77 30.43
C SER A 165 7.09 -16.44 30.88
N ALA A 166 7.91 -15.78 30.01
CA ALA A 166 8.54 -14.50 30.32
C ALA A 166 7.53 -13.34 30.39
N THR A 167 6.43 -13.43 29.64
CA THR A 167 5.42 -12.36 29.53
C THR A 167 4.16 -12.60 30.35
N LYS A 168 3.98 -13.80 30.89
CA LYS A 168 2.74 -14.28 31.54
C LYS A 168 1.53 -14.31 30.59
N LEU A 169 1.78 -14.33 29.27
CA LEU A 169 0.74 -14.52 28.26
C LEU A 169 0.60 -16.02 27.94
N SER A 170 -0.55 -16.42 27.39
CA SER A 170 -0.71 -17.79 26.93
C SER A 170 0.05 -18.01 25.61
N VAL A 171 0.46 -19.25 25.34
CA VAL A 171 1.09 -19.62 24.06
C VAL A 171 0.19 -19.29 22.85
N SER A 172 -1.12 -19.45 23.01
CA SER A 172 -2.09 -19.11 21.96
C SER A 172 -2.16 -17.61 21.68
N GLN A 173 -2.07 -16.76 22.72
CA GLN A 173 -2.00 -15.31 22.55
C GLN A 173 -0.72 -14.88 21.84
N ILE A 174 0.44 -15.39 22.26
CA ILE A 174 1.71 -15.10 21.57
C ILE A 174 1.65 -15.53 20.09
N SER A 175 1.20 -16.76 19.85
CA SER A 175 1.06 -17.27 18.47
C SER A 175 0.10 -16.43 17.61
N SER A 176 -1.01 -15.95 18.19
CA SER A 176 -1.96 -15.07 17.51
C SER A 176 -1.34 -13.71 17.17
N ILE A 177 -0.59 -13.13 18.11
CA ILE A 177 0.12 -11.86 17.92
C ILE A 177 1.19 -12.02 16.82
N GLU A 178 2.04 -13.05 16.90
CA GLU A 178 3.12 -13.28 15.93
C GLU A 178 2.62 -13.52 14.49
N ARG A 179 1.43 -14.10 14.33
CA ARG A 179 0.79 -14.26 13.02
C ARG A 179 0.07 -13.00 12.52
N GLY A 180 0.06 -11.93 13.31
CA GLY A 180 -0.68 -10.72 12.97
C GLY A 180 -2.21 -10.91 13.02
N ALA A 181 -2.73 -11.93 13.69
CA ALA A 181 -4.16 -12.13 13.82
C ALA A 181 -4.80 -11.15 14.80
N ASN A 182 -4.07 -10.77 15.87
CA ASN A 182 -4.52 -9.81 16.85
C ASN A 182 -3.40 -8.83 17.22
N LEU A 183 -3.77 -7.57 17.52
CA LEU A 183 -2.89 -6.65 18.23
C LEU A 183 -2.80 -7.06 19.70
N PRO A 184 -1.62 -6.99 20.32
CA PRO A 184 -1.52 -7.10 21.78
C PRO A 184 -2.19 -5.90 22.45
N SER A 185 -2.77 -6.10 23.65
CA SER A 185 -3.11 -4.97 24.51
C SER A 185 -1.84 -4.18 24.87
N ILE A 186 -1.99 -2.92 25.30
CA ILE A 186 -0.84 -2.10 25.73
C ILE A 186 -0.03 -2.82 26.81
N GLU A 187 -0.70 -3.44 27.78
CA GLU A 187 -0.05 -4.19 28.85
C GLU A 187 0.73 -5.40 28.32
N SER A 188 0.12 -6.15 27.38
CA SER A 188 0.77 -7.28 26.72
C SER A 188 1.99 -6.83 25.90
N PHE A 189 1.86 -5.72 25.17
CA PHE A 189 2.96 -5.16 24.39
C PHE A 189 4.12 -4.71 25.30
N LEU A 190 3.82 -4.02 26.40
CA LEU A 190 4.83 -3.61 27.38
C LEU A 190 5.50 -4.83 28.08
N ALA A 191 4.75 -5.91 28.33
CA ALA A 191 5.31 -7.15 28.87
C ALA A 191 6.27 -7.82 27.86
N ILE A 192 5.90 -7.85 26.60
CA ILE A 192 6.75 -8.37 25.51
C ILE A 192 8.02 -7.53 25.36
N CYS A 193 7.90 -6.20 25.33
CA CYS A 193 9.04 -5.31 25.22
C CYS A 193 10.02 -5.50 26.41
N ARG A 194 9.50 -5.63 27.64
CA ARG A 194 10.31 -5.91 28.84
C ARG A 194 11.03 -7.25 28.74
N ALA A 195 10.34 -8.30 28.28
CA ALA A 195 10.95 -9.63 28.11
C ALA A 195 12.12 -9.61 27.12
N PHE A 196 12.05 -8.74 26.10
CA PHE A 196 13.14 -8.53 25.14
C PHE A 196 14.12 -7.43 25.54
N GLU A 197 13.95 -6.77 26.68
CA GLU A 197 14.80 -5.64 27.12
C GLU A 197 14.85 -4.51 26.08
N LYS A 198 13.75 -4.29 25.38
CA LYS A 198 13.59 -3.23 24.37
C LYS A 198 12.63 -2.15 24.83
N LYS A 199 12.89 -0.91 24.43
CA LYS A 199 11.92 0.16 24.64
C LYS A 199 10.77 0.00 23.63
N PRO A 200 9.51 0.24 24.04
CA PRO A 200 8.37 0.21 23.11
C PRO A 200 8.57 1.08 21.87
N SER A 201 9.15 2.29 22.04
CA SER A 201 9.49 3.18 20.95
C SER A 201 10.49 2.59 19.95
N GLU A 202 11.51 1.84 20.43
CA GLU A 202 12.48 1.18 19.54
C GLU A 202 11.81 0.09 18.69
N VAL A 203 10.88 -0.66 19.29
CA VAL A 203 10.15 -1.70 18.57
C VAL A 203 9.24 -1.07 17.50
N LEU A 204 8.50 -0.01 17.83
CA LEU A 204 7.62 0.69 16.89
C LEU A 204 8.41 1.38 15.78
N LEU A 205 9.47 2.11 16.09
CA LEU A 205 10.34 2.73 15.10
C LEU A 205 10.96 1.70 14.14
N SER A 206 11.33 0.50 14.64
CA SER A 206 11.91 -0.56 13.80
C SER A 206 10.95 -1.12 12.75
N ILE A 207 9.66 -0.84 12.86
CA ILE A 207 8.61 -1.26 11.92
C ILE A 207 7.98 -0.09 11.16
N GLY A 208 8.52 1.13 11.34
CA GLY A 208 8.05 2.33 10.66
C GLY A 208 6.77 2.94 11.24
N PHE A 209 6.62 2.90 12.59
CA PHE A 209 5.55 3.51 13.37
C PHE A 209 6.11 4.37 14.52
#